data_c4c1568b489b6b2a79119777866d1fd8
#
_entry.id   c4c1568b489b6b2a79119777866d1fd8
#
_cell.length_a   1.000
_cell.length_b   1.000
_cell.length_c   1.000
_cell.angle_alpha   90.00
_cell.angle_beta   90.00
_cell.angle_gamma   90.00
#
_symmetry.space_group_name_H-M   'P 1'
#
loop_
_entity.id
_entity.type
_entity.pdbx_description
1 polymer ?
#
loop_
_entity_poly.entity_id
_entity_poly.type
_entity_poly.pdbx_seq_one_letter_code
_entity_poly.pdbx_strand_id
1 'polypeptide(L)'
;MAEQRSHPLLSVVCSILLPVLILNKCSSVGEQWYHLGATPALVVALCLPVGYGLWGLLKQRGGGIITLMGIITTLLTGLVTIYAQSGGEGALRPSTPWVYAAKEGLLPLIIAALVLLGGTGKGSLLRAVFYTEEAFHTSEVEARIAALHREADYEAVLGLMNCLMAGCFLTSAVLSFFIALHFQLPVLSLPAEQQPEAYNYAVGSITWWSWILISIPVLIIFLALCYYLPRKLRQLTQE
;
A
#
# COMPACT_ATOMS: atom_id res chain seq x y z
N MET A 1 20.26 23.25 9.80
CA MET A 1 20.21 21.78 9.72
C MET A 1 19.73 21.43 8.34
N ALA A 2 20.56 20.77 7.51
CA ALA A 2 20.17 20.44 6.14
C ALA A 2 19.07 19.38 6.16
N GLU A 3 17.90 19.75 5.72
CA GLU A 3 16.76 18.88 5.49
C GLU A 3 17.14 17.90 4.36
N GLN A 4 17.56 16.71 4.76
CA GLN A 4 17.99 15.67 3.82
C GLN A 4 16.71 15.08 3.20
N ARG A 5 16.26 15.70 2.11
CA ARG A 5 15.11 15.25 1.30
C ARG A 5 15.35 13.80 0.90
N SER A 6 14.49 12.90 1.39
CA SER A 6 14.40 11.55 0.85
C SER A 6 14.08 11.68 -0.65
N HIS A 7 14.94 11.14 -1.51
CA HIS A 7 14.70 11.18 -2.96
C HIS A 7 13.52 10.24 -3.28
N PRO A 8 12.33 10.77 -3.63
CA PRO A 8 11.14 9.93 -3.83
C PRO A 8 11.35 8.88 -4.94
N LEU A 9 12.14 9.22 -5.97
CA LEU A 9 12.51 8.29 -7.03
C LEU A 9 13.32 7.09 -6.52
N LEU A 10 14.27 7.31 -5.61
CA LEU A 10 15.07 6.23 -5.05
C LEU A 10 14.21 5.27 -4.22
N SER A 11 13.23 5.80 -3.48
CA SER A 11 12.27 4.99 -2.73
C SER A 11 11.47 4.07 -3.66
N VAL A 12 10.91 4.60 -4.76
CA VAL A 12 10.15 3.81 -5.73
C VAL A 12 11.04 2.75 -6.40
N VAL A 13 12.26 3.11 -6.77
CA VAL A 13 13.21 2.18 -7.40
C VAL A 13 13.55 1.02 -6.44
N CYS A 14 13.91 1.31 -5.19
CA CYS A 14 14.32 0.28 -4.23
C CYS A 14 13.15 -0.55 -3.70
N SER A 15 11.94 0.04 -3.60
CA SER A 15 10.80 -0.64 -2.97
C SER A 15 9.90 -1.38 -3.97
N ILE A 16 9.93 -1.02 -5.26
CA ILE A 16 9.04 -1.61 -6.26
C ILE A 16 9.84 -2.13 -7.45
N LEU A 17 10.59 -1.28 -8.14
CA LEU A 17 11.14 -1.58 -9.45
C LEU A 17 12.23 -2.66 -9.38
N LEU A 18 13.19 -2.55 -8.47
CA LEU A 18 14.24 -3.54 -8.29
C LEU A 18 13.71 -4.90 -7.83
N PRO A 19 12.86 -5.01 -6.79
CA PRO A 19 12.26 -6.29 -6.40
C PRO A 19 11.51 -6.97 -7.54
N VAL A 20 10.70 -6.25 -8.31
CA VAL A 20 9.97 -6.81 -9.45
C VAL A 20 10.90 -7.31 -10.54
N LEU A 21 11.96 -6.54 -10.87
CA LEU A 21 12.96 -6.96 -11.86
C LEU A 21 13.71 -8.21 -11.41
N ILE A 22 14.09 -8.30 -10.13
CA ILE A 22 14.77 -9.47 -9.58
C ILE A 22 13.86 -10.70 -9.67
N LEU A 23 12.60 -10.58 -9.23
CA LEU A 23 11.65 -11.69 -9.30
C LEU A 23 11.42 -12.17 -10.74
N ASN A 24 11.31 -11.25 -11.69
CA ASN A 24 11.02 -11.59 -13.09
C ASN A 24 12.24 -12.09 -13.88
N LYS A 25 13.46 -11.68 -13.51
CA LYS A 25 14.67 -11.99 -14.28
C LYS A 25 15.59 -13.00 -13.61
N CYS A 26 15.66 -12.98 -12.27
CA CYS A 26 16.62 -13.80 -11.54
C CYS A 26 16.03 -15.09 -10.97
N SER A 27 14.68 -15.28 -11.05
CA SER A 27 14.02 -16.50 -10.51
C SER A 27 14.24 -17.74 -11.33
N SER A 28 14.60 -17.62 -12.61
CA SER A 28 14.89 -18.76 -13.49
C SER A 28 16.16 -19.52 -13.05
N VAL A 29 16.19 -20.80 -13.32
CA VAL A 29 17.38 -21.65 -13.17
C VAL A 29 18.03 -21.82 -14.55
N GLY A 30 19.27 -21.35 -14.73
CA GLY A 30 19.96 -21.41 -16.01
C GLY A 30 21.45 -21.06 -15.90
N GLU A 31 22.16 -21.11 -17.01
CA GLU A 31 23.63 -20.91 -17.07
C GLU A 31 24.06 -19.44 -16.91
N GLN A 32 23.14 -18.49 -16.87
CA GLN A 32 23.49 -17.07 -16.75
C GLN A 32 23.77 -16.71 -15.29
N TRP A 33 24.82 -15.92 -15.07
CA TRP A 33 25.31 -15.54 -13.74
C TRP A 33 24.26 -14.85 -12.82
N TYR A 34 23.19 -14.28 -13.40
CA TYR A 34 22.11 -13.65 -12.65
C TYR A 34 20.93 -14.58 -12.37
N HIS A 35 20.93 -15.81 -12.87
CA HIS A 35 19.91 -16.81 -12.57
C HIS A 35 20.18 -17.43 -11.20
N LEU A 36 19.55 -16.88 -10.19
CA LEU A 36 19.72 -17.27 -8.78
C LEU A 36 18.83 -18.45 -8.39
N GLY A 37 17.79 -18.75 -9.19
CA GLY A 37 16.71 -19.65 -8.81
C GLY A 37 15.64 -18.96 -7.98
N ALA A 38 14.47 -19.63 -7.85
CA ALA A 38 13.26 -19.02 -7.29
C ALA A 38 13.44 -18.53 -5.85
N THR A 39 13.99 -19.35 -4.95
CA THR A 39 14.11 -19.02 -3.53
C THR A 39 15.14 -17.92 -3.25
N PRO A 40 16.39 -17.98 -3.75
CA PRO A 40 17.34 -16.88 -3.54
C PRO A 40 16.91 -15.57 -4.18
N ALA A 41 16.33 -15.59 -5.39
CA ALA A 41 15.81 -14.40 -6.04
C ALA A 41 14.73 -13.69 -5.20
N LEU A 42 13.83 -14.48 -4.59
CA LEU A 42 12.81 -13.95 -3.69
C LEU A 42 13.43 -13.32 -2.43
N VAL A 43 14.37 -14.01 -1.78
CA VAL A 43 15.04 -13.47 -0.58
C VAL A 43 15.72 -12.14 -0.89
N VAL A 44 16.46 -12.06 -2.00
CA VAL A 44 17.12 -10.81 -2.42
C VAL A 44 16.09 -9.71 -2.71
N ALA A 45 15.01 -10.04 -3.43
CA ALA A 45 13.94 -9.09 -3.74
C ALA A 45 13.26 -8.52 -2.49
N LEU A 46 13.06 -9.34 -1.44
CA LEU A 46 12.45 -8.91 -0.18
C LEU A 46 13.42 -8.15 0.73
N CYS A 47 14.72 -8.48 0.69
CA CYS A 47 15.74 -7.77 1.49
C CYS A 47 15.89 -6.29 1.09
N LEU A 48 15.67 -5.95 -0.17
CA LEU A 48 15.84 -4.58 -0.67
C LEU A 48 14.88 -3.57 -0.02
N PRO A 49 13.55 -3.76 -0.06
CA PRO A 49 12.61 -2.82 0.56
C PRO A 49 12.72 -2.83 2.11
N VAL A 50 13.02 -3.99 2.72
CA VAL A 50 13.24 -4.07 4.17
C VAL A 50 14.51 -3.31 4.57
N GLY A 51 15.61 -3.53 3.87
CA GLY A 51 16.88 -2.83 4.13
C GLY A 51 16.75 -1.32 3.94
N TYR A 52 16.10 -0.90 2.85
CA TYR A 52 15.83 0.52 2.59
C TYR A 52 14.91 1.14 3.67
N GLY A 53 13.86 0.42 4.07
CA GLY A 53 12.94 0.86 5.12
C GLY A 53 13.61 0.97 6.48
N LEU A 54 14.41 -0.02 6.88
CA LEU A 54 15.19 0.00 8.11
C LEU A 54 16.22 1.13 8.12
N TRP A 55 16.92 1.34 7.00
CA TRP A 55 17.83 2.48 6.84
C TRP A 55 17.11 3.81 7.04
N GLY A 56 15.92 3.97 6.48
CA GLY A 56 15.07 5.15 6.65
C GLY A 56 14.67 5.36 8.11
N LEU A 57 14.25 4.30 8.81
CA LEU A 57 13.89 4.34 10.23
C LEU A 57 15.07 4.73 11.13
N LEU A 58 16.26 4.20 10.87
CA LEU A 58 17.46 4.48 11.66
C LEU A 58 17.98 5.90 11.45
N LYS A 59 17.83 6.45 10.23
CA LYS A 59 18.37 7.76 9.88
C LYS A 59 17.42 8.91 10.16
N GLN A 60 16.12 8.68 10.03
CA GLN A 60 15.08 9.64 10.37
C GLN A 60 14.59 9.35 11.79
N ARG A 61 14.86 10.22 12.75
CA ARG A 61 14.31 10.18 14.12
C ARG A 61 12.77 10.33 14.18
N GLY A 62 12.07 9.82 13.21
CA GLY A 62 10.63 9.84 13.07
C GLY A 62 10.22 8.97 11.90
N GLY A 63 10.63 7.69 11.89
CA GLY A 63 10.17 6.71 10.92
C GLY A 63 8.65 6.62 10.98
N GLY A 64 7.99 7.20 9.95
CA GLY A 64 6.53 7.31 9.95
C GLY A 64 5.88 5.92 9.92
N ILE A 65 4.65 5.88 10.40
CA ILE A 65 3.76 4.71 10.38
C ILE A 65 3.74 4.01 9.00
N ILE A 66 3.85 4.80 7.92
CA ILE A 66 3.89 4.32 6.53
C ILE A 66 5.11 3.43 6.26
N THR A 67 6.31 3.82 6.74
CA THR A 67 7.53 3.01 6.59
C THR A 67 7.41 1.71 7.36
N LEU A 68 6.89 1.76 8.58
CA LEU A 68 6.65 0.56 9.40
C LEU A 68 5.65 -0.38 8.73
N MET A 69 4.55 0.14 8.19
CA MET A 69 3.57 -0.64 7.43
C MET A 69 4.21 -1.30 6.20
N GLY A 70 5.06 -0.59 5.47
CA GLY A 70 5.80 -1.16 4.32
C GLY A 70 6.69 -2.33 4.73
N ILE A 71 7.43 -2.22 5.83
CA ILE A 71 8.26 -3.31 6.37
C ILE A 71 7.39 -4.51 6.77
N ILE A 72 6.31 -4.28 7.52
CA ILE A 72 5.38 -5.34 7.94
C ILE A 72 4.80 -6.06 6.72
N THR A 73 4.36 -5.33 5.70
CA THR A 73 3.80 -5.91 4.48
C THR A 73 4.83 -6.78 3.75
N THR A 74 6.09 -6.33 3.67
CA THR A 74 7.18 -7.09 3.04
C THR A 74 7.50 -8.36 3.82
N LEU A 75 7.59 -8.27 5.15
CA LEU A 75 7.79 -9.45 6.01
C LEU A 75 6.63 -10.45 5.89
N LEU A 76 5.39 -9.96 5.84
CA LEU A 76 4.22 -10.79 5.64
C LEU A 76 4.26 -11.50 4.27
N THR A 77 4.74 -10.83 3.23
CA THR A 77 4.98 -11.45 1.92
C THR A 77 5.99 -12.59 2.03
N GLY A 78 7.10 -12.37 2.74
CA GLY A 78 8.09 -13.42 3.01
C GLY A 78 7.50 -14.63 3.74
N LEU A 79 6.72 -14.39 4.80
CA LEU A 79 6.06 -15.47 5.56
C LEU A 79 5.07 -16.26 4.70
N VAL A 80 4.25 -15.57 3.90
CA VAL A 80 3.29 -16.24 2.98
C VAL A 80 4.03 -17.05 1.93
N THR A 81 5.19 -16.59 1.48
CA THR A 81 5.99 -17.36 0.52
C THR A 81 6.62 -18.60 1.15
N ILE A 82 7.15 -18.52 2.36
CA ILE A 82 7.64 -19.69 3.10
C ILE A 82 6.50 -20.69 3.29
N TYR A 83 5.32 -20.21 3.67
CA TYR A 83 4.12 -21.03 3.75
C TYR A 83 3.76 -21.69 2.42
N ALA A 84 3.78 -20.94 1.33
CA ALA A 84 3.47 -21.43 -0.02
C ALA A 84 4.40 -22.59 -0.43
N GLN A 85 5.71 -22.43 -0.21
CA GLN A 85 6.73 -23.40 -0.58
C GLN A 85 6.84 -24.58 0.38
N SER A 86 6.14 -24.58 1.52
CA SER A 86 6.13 -25.71 2.48
C SER A 86 5.22 -26.87 2.06
N GLY A 87 4.73 -26.91 0.82
CA GLY A 87 3.83 -27.95 0.30
C GLY A 87 4.46 -29.34 0.12
N GLY A 88 5.80 -29.43 0.08
CA GLY A 88 6.56 -30.67 -0.18
C GLY A 88 6.78 -30.92 -1.67
N GLU A 89 7.82 -31.70 -2.01
CA GLU A 89 8.20 -32.10 -3.37
C GLU A 89 8.30 -30.95 -4.41
N GLY A 90 8.59 -29.71 -3.96
CA GLY A 90 8.68 -28.54 -4.82
C GLY A 90 7.33 -27.92 -5.23
N ALA A 91 6.22 -28.55 -4.90
CA ALA A 91 4.89 -28.04 -5.19
C ALA A 91 4.44 -26.96 -4.17
N LEU A 92 3.68 -25.98 -4.65
CA LEU A 92 3.02 -25.01 -3.77
C LEU A 92 1.81 -25.63 -3.06
N ARG A 93 1.49 -25.12 -1.88
CA ARG A 93 0.24 -25.51 -1.20
C ARG A 93 -0.98 -25.08 -2.01
N PRO A 94 -2.03 -25.91 -2.12
CA PRO A 94 -3.26 -25.56 -2.85
C PRO A 94 -3.97 -24.30 -2.31
N SER A 95 -3.78 -23.99 -1.02
CA SER A 95 -4.33 -22.77 -0.38
C SER A 95 -3.52 -21.49 -0.66
N THR A 96 -2.34 -21.58 -1.27
CA THR A 96 -1.44 -20.45 -1.53
C THR A 96 -2.12 -19.25 -2.21
N PRO A 97 -2.91 -19.42 -3.30
CA PRO A 97 -3.56 -18.29 -3.95
C PRO A 97 -4.49 -17.51 -3.02
N TRP A 98 -5.25 -18.23 -2.19
CA TRP A 98 -6.20 -17.64 -1.25
C TRP A 98 -5.52 -16.90 -0.10
N VAL A 99 -4.48 -17.53 0.48
CA VAL A 99 -3.68 -16.92 1.56
C VAL A 99 -2.97 -15.67 1.05
N TYR A 100 -2.40 -15.74 -0.15
CA TYR A 100 -1.75 -14.59 -0.77
C TYR A 100 -2.73 -13.47 -1.09
N ALA A 101 -3.88 -13.78 -1.68
CA ALA A 101 -4.94 -12.81 -1.97
C ALA A 101 -5.49 -12.16 -0.70
N ALA A 102 -5.73 -12.95 0.35
CA ALA A 102 -6.16 -12.41 1.64
C ALA A 102 -5.13 -11.44 2.23
N LYS A 103 -3.83 -11.75 2.14
CA LYS A 103 -2.74 -10.87 2.58
C LYS A 103 -2.76 -9.55 1.81
N GLU A 104 -2.94 -9.58 0.48
CA GLU A 104 -2.96 -8.35 -0.35
C GLU A 104 -4.16 -7.44 -0.02
N GLY A 105 -5.33 -8.03 0.25
CA GLY A 105 -6.53 -7.27 0.63
C GLY A 105 -6.51 -6.77 2.07
N LEU A 106 -5.75 -7.40 2.96
CA LEU A 106 -5.80 -7.15 4.42
C LEU A 106 -5.38 -5.73 4.79
N LEU A 107 -4.27 -5.22 4.25
CA LEU A 107 -3.75 -3.90 4.60
C LEU A 107 -4.71 -2.77 4.22
N PRO A 108 -5.20 -2.67 2.98
CA PRO A 108 -6.20 -1.66 2.62
C PRO A 108 -7.49 -1.82 3.44
N LEU A 109 -7.90 -3.04 3.76
CA LEU A 109 -9.07 -3.30 4.60
C LEU A 109 -8.89 -2.76 6.03
N ILE A 110 -7.72 -2.99 6.64
CA ILE A 110 -7.40 -2.44 7.97
C ILE A 110 -7.41 -0.91 7.92
N ILE A 111 -6.83 -0.29 6.89
CA ILE A 111 -6.84 1.16 6.74
C ILE A 111 -8.27 1.69 6.58
N ALA A 112 -9.11 1.05 5.77
CA ALA A 112 -10.52 1.40 5.63
C ALA A 112 -11.26 1.34 6.99
N ALA A 113 -11.04 0.28 7.75
CA ALA A 113 -11.62 0.13 9.08
C ALA A 113 -11.13 1.23 10.04
N LEU A 114 -9.84 1.54 10.07
CA LEU A 114 -9.28 2.61 10.90
C LEU A 114 -9.84 3.99 10.52
N VAL A 115 -10.05 4.24 9.24
CA VAL A 115 -10.69 5.48 8.74
C VAL A 115 -12.12 5.58 9.26
N LEU A 116 -12.92 4.51 9.13
CA LEU A 116 -14.33 4.50 9.58
C LEU A 116 -14.44 4.61 11.11
N LEU A 117 -13.64 3.84 11.85
CA LEU A 117 -13.66 3.83 13.30
C LEU A 117 -13.09 5.12 13.91
N GLY A 118 -12.11 5.75 13.25
CA GLY A 118 -11.50 7.00 13.68
C GLY A 118 -12.43 8.22 13.55
N GLY A 119 -13.50 8.12 12.76
CA GLY A 119 -14.47 9.18 12.54
C GLY A 119 -13.86 10.48 12.00
N THR A 120 -14.42 11.64 12.42
CA THR A 120 -14.00 12.98 11.99
C THR A 120 -13.24 13.76 13.05
N GLY A 121 -13.02 13.16 14.22
CA GLY A 121 -12.37 13.79 15.37
C GLY A 121 -10.91 14.19 15.15
N LYS A 122 -10.32 14.95 16.08
CA LYS A 122 -8.92 15.45 15.98
C LYS A 122 -7.86 14.36 15.80
N GLY A 123 -8.13 13.12 16.21
CA GLY A 123 -7.25 11.96 16.04
C GLY A 123 -7.55 11.12 14.81
N SER A 124 -8.44 11.54 13.92
CA SER A 124 -8.80 10.77 12.73
C SER A 124 -7.67 10.69 11.71
N LEU A 125 -7.63 9.58 10.97
CA LEU A 125 -6.65 9.38 9.90
C LEU A 125 -6.82 10.42 8.77
N LEU A 126 -8.06 10.85 8.52
CA LEU A 126 -8.37 11.92 7.58
C LEU A 126 -7.61 13.21 7.96
N ARG A 127 -7.67 13.62 9.22
CA ARG A 127 -6.97 14.84 9.68
C ARG A 127 -5.46 14.66 9.73
N ALA A 128 -4.98 13.48 10.12
CA ALA A 128 -3.56 13.21 10.21
C ALA A 128 -2.84 13.20 8.85
N VAL A 129 -3.54 12.83 7.76
CA VAL A 129 -2.92 12.64 6.45
C VAL A 129 -3.35 13.72 5.44
N PHE A 130 -4.61 14.10 5.43
CA PHE A 130 -5.17 14.95 4.36
C PHE A 130 -5.59 16.33 4.83
N TYR A 131 -6.07 16.47 6.04
CA TYR A 131 -6.54 17.74 6.60
C TYR A 131 -5.56 18.24 7.64
N THR A 132 -4.36 18.64 7.18
CA THR A 132 -3.28 19.12 8.06
C THR A 132 -3.29 20.66 8.15
N GLU A 133 -2.74 21.18 9.25
CA GLU A 133 -2.59 22.62 9.48
C GLU A 133 -1.78 23.31 8.37
N GLU A 134 -0.75 22.63 7.87
CA GLU A 134 0.13 23.15 6.82
C GLU A 134 -0.58 23.31 5.46
N ALA A 135 -1.57 22.43 5.18
CA ALA A 135 -2.28 22.43 3.90
C ALA A 135 -3.54 23.31 3.93
N PHE A 136 -4.24 23.40 5.07
CA PHE A 136 -5.59 23.97 5.14
C PHE A 136 -5.78 25.05 6.21
N HIS A 137 -4.77 25.37 7.01
CA HIS A 137 -4.89 26.33 8.12
C HIS A 137 -6.11 25.97 9.02
N THR A 138 -6.14 24.71 9.44
CA THR A 138 -7.34 24.09 10.06
C THR A 138 -7.81 24.82 11.30
N SER A 139 -6.89 25.37 12.09
CA SER A 139 -7.21 26.16 13.28
C SER A 139 -7.99 27.43 12.95
N GLU A 140 -7.62 28.15 11.89
CA GLU A 140 -8.32 29.37 11.45
C GLU A 140 -9.69 29.04 10.87
N VAL A 141 -9.77 27.96 10.06
CA VAL A 141 -11.04 27.48 9.49
C VAL A 141 -12.00 27.06 10.60
N GLU A 142 -11.56 26.28 11.58
CA GLU A 142 -12.38 25.84 12.71
C GLU A 142 -12.88 27.00 13.56
N ALA A 143 -12.03 27.97 13.87
CA ALA A 143 -12.41 29.16 14.61
C ALA A 143 -13.50 29.97 13.87
N ARG A 144 -13.38 30.09 12.56
CA ARG A 144 -14.36 30.83 11.74
C ARG A 144 -15.69 30.09 11.61
N ILE A 145 -15.69 28.76 11.47
CA ILE A 145 -16.89 27.94 11.47
C ILE A 145 -17.63 28.01 12.80
N ALA A 146 -16.90 27.95 13.92
CA ALA A 146 -17.48 28.13 15.25
C ALA A 146 -18.13 29.52 15.42
N ALA A 147 -17.47 30.58 14.94
CA ALA A 147 -18.03 31.92 14.98
C ALA A 147 -19.33 32.08 14.15
N LEU A 148 -19.50 31.27 13.10
CA LEU A 148 -20.67 31.24 12.22
C LEU A 148 -21.74 30.23 12.68
N HIS A 149 -21.48 29.45 13.75
CA HIS A 149 -22.35 28.37 14.27
C HIS A 149 -22.69 27.30 13.21
N ARG A 150 -21.69 26.93 12.36
CA ARG A 150 -21.84 25.95 11.26
C ARG A 150 -21.07 24.64 11.51
N GLU A 151 -20.87 24.27 12.76
CA GLU A 151 -20.14 23.06 13.12
C GLU A 151 -20.79 21.79 12.55
N ALA A 152 -22.13 21.72 12.51
CA ALA A 152 -22.84 20.57 11.97
C ALA A 152 -22.60 20.37 10.47
N ASP A 153 -22.60 21.45 9.67
CA ASP A 153 -22.33 21.42 8.24
C ASP A 153 -20.87 21.01 7.98
N TYR A 154 -19.95 21.52 8.80
CA TYR A 154 -18.54 21.20 8.74
C TYR A 154 -18.28 19.72 9.04
N GLU A 155 -18.87 19.19 10.11
CA GLU A 155 -18.77 17.77 10.45
C GLU A 155 -19.37 16.87 9.36
N ALA A 156 -20.46 17.29 8.73
CA ALA A 156 -21.06 16.55 7.61
C ALA A 156 -20.10 16.49 6.41
N VAL A 157 -19.40 17.59 6.08
CA VAL A 157 -18.40 17.60 5.00
C VAL A 157 -17.23 16.69 5.35
N LEU A 158 -16.68 16.75 6.55
CA LEU A 158 -15.60 15.86 6.98
C LEU A 158 -16.05 14.39 7.00
N GLY A 159 -17.30 14.12 7.45
CA GLY A 159 -17.90 12.79 7.42
C GLY A 159 -17.99 12.21 6.01
N LEU A 160 -18.44 13.01 5.04
CA LEU A 160 -18.44 12.60 3.63
C LEU A 160 -17.05 12.29 3.12
N MET A 161 -16.05 13.13 3.42
CA MET A 161 -14.65 12.90 3.04
C MET A 161 -14.11 11.60 3.64
N ASN A 162 -14.43 11.35 4.91
CA ASN A 162 -14.03 10.13 5.62
C ASN A 162 -14.66 8.89 4.98
N CYS A 163 -15.94 8.92 4.64
CA CYS A 163 -16.61 7.83 3.94
C CYS A 163 -16.03 7.58 2.54
N LEU A 164 -15.74 8.63 1.78
CA LEU A 164 -15.13 8.50 0.46
C LEU A 164 -13.72 7.88 0.56
N MET A 165 -12.92 8.32 1.53
CA MET A 165 -11.59 7.75 1.78
C MET A 165 -11.68 6.27 2.18
N ALA A 166 -12.58 5.91 3.07
CA ALA A 166 -12.82 4.52 3.46
C ALA A 166 -13.28 3.67 2.26
N GLY A 167 -14.19 4.20 1.44
CA GLY A 167 -14.66 3.57 0.21
C GLY A 167 -13.51 3.30 -0.78
N CYS A 168 -12.56 4.23 -0.93
CA CYS A 168 -11.36 4.03 -1.74
C CYS A 168 -10.52 2.85 -1.25
N PHE A 169 -10.23 2.80 0.05
CA PHE A 169 -9.44 1.71 0.63
C PHE A 169 -10.19 0.37 0.57
N LEU A 170 -11.51 0.36 0.76
CA LEU A 170 -12.31 -0.85 0.61
C LEU A 170 -12.28 -1.36 -0.83
N THR A 171 -12.45 -0.48 -1.81
CA THR A 171 -12.32 -0.83 -3.24
C THR A 171 -10.92 -1.35 -3.54
N SER A 172 -9.87 -0.71 -3.01
CA SER A 172 -8.49 -1.18 -3.15
C SER A 172 -8.29 -2.57 -2.55
N ALA A 173 -8.90 -2.87 -1.39
CA ALA A 173 -8.83 -4.19 -0.77
C ALA A 173 -9.43 -5.28 -1.67
N VAL A 174 -10.62 -5.02 -2.24
CA VAL A 174 -11.31 -5.94 -3.15
C VAL A 174 -10.49 -6.13 -4.44
N LEU A 175 -10.01 -5.05 -5.04
CA LEU A 175 -9.20 -5.14 -6.26
C LEU A 175 -7.90 -5.91 -6.01
N SER A 176 -7.17 -5.61 -4.93
CA SER A 176 -5.93 -6.32 -4.57
C SER A 176 -6.17 -7.82 -4.41
N PHE A 177 -7.26 -8.19 -3.74
CA PHE A 177 -7.63 -9.59 -3.55
C PHE A 177 -7.86 -10.31 -4.89
N PHE A 178 -8.66 -9.73 -5.78
CA PHE A 178 -8.95 -10.34 -7.08
C PHE A 178 -7.75 -10.33 -8.04
N ILE A 179 -6.94 -9.28 -8.05
CA ILE A 179 -5.70 -9.23 -8.82
C ILE A 179 -4.78 -10.37 -8.37
N ALA A 180 -4.62 -10.55 -7.06
CA ALA A 180 -3.78 -11.61 -6.52
C ALA A 180 -4.29 -13.00 -6.90
N LEU A 181 -5.60 -13.26 -6.79
CA LEU A 181 -6.19 -14.52 -7.24
C LEU A 181 -5.97 -14.76 -8.74
N HIS A 182 -6.17 -13.74 -9.58
CA HIS A 182 -6.02 -13.85 -11.02
C HIS A 182 -4.62 -14.33 -11.43
N PHE A 183 -3.57 -13.82 -10.78
CA PHE A 183 -2.20 -14.20 -11.10
C PHE A 183 -1.74 -15.49 -10.38
N GLN A 184 -2.26 -15.78 -9.19
CA GLN A 184 -1.80 -16.93 -8.39
C GLN A 184 -2.52 -18.24 -8.72
N LEU A 185 -3.81 -18.21 -9.11
CA LEU A 185 -4.57 -19.44 -9.41
C LEU A 185 -3.95 -20.26 -10.55
N PRO A 186 -3.54 -19.66 -11.69
CA PRO A 186 -2.96 -20.43 -12.79
C PRO A 186 -1.66 -21.14 -12.42
N VAL A 187 -0.92 -20.65 -11.41
CA VAL A 187 0.35 -21.24 -10.98
C VAL A 187 0.15 -22.69 -10.49
N LEU A 188 -0.97 -22.97 -9.83
CA LEU A 188 -1.26 -24.32 -9.33
C LEU A 188 -1.52 -25.36 -10.43
N SER A 189 -1.84 -24.93 -11.65
CA SER A 189 -2.05 -25.84 -12.78
C SER A 189 -0.75 -26.27 -13.48
N LEU A 190 0.38 -25.65 -13.11
CA LEU A 190 1.69 -25.97 -13.68
C LEU A 190 2.30 -27.20 -12.99
N PRO A 191 3.25 -27.91 -13.67
CA PRO A 191 4.07 -28.94 -13.04
C PRO A 191 4.77 -28.42 -11.77
N ALA A 192 4.92 -29.25 -10.74
CA ALA A 192 5.48 -28.87 -9.46
C ALA A 192 6.83 -28.15 -9.56
N GLU A 193 7.70 -28.62 -10.47
CA GLU A 193 9.04 -28.05 -10.71
C GLU A 193 9.00 -26.59 -11.21
N GLN A 194 7.94 -26.20 -11.92
CA GLN A 194 7.79 -24.86 -12.50
C GLN A 194 7.03 -23.89 -11.56
N GLN A 195 6.32 -24.42 -10.57
CA GLN A 195 5.49 -23.60 -9.69
C GLN A 195 6.27 -22.52 -8.90
N PRO A 196 7.47 -22.77 -8.34
CA PRO A 196 8.21 -21.75 -7.61
C PRO A 196 8.62 -20.54 -8.46
N GLU A 197 9.06 -20.79 -9.70
CA GLU A 197 9.41 -19.70 -10.63
C GLU A 197 8.16 -18.94 -11.06
N ALA A 198 7.10 -19.64 -11.44
CA ALA A 198 5.82 -19.04 -11.84
C ALA A 198 5.19 -18.23 -10.68
N TYR A 199 5.33 -18.71 -9.43
CA TYR A 199 4.90 -17.97 -8.25
C TYR A 199 5.63 -16.64 -8.11
N ASN A 200 6.95 -16.61 -8.25
CA ASN A 200 7.73 -15.39 -8.16
C ASN A 200 7.35 -14.39 -9.27
N TYR A 201 7.14 -14.90 -10.49
CA TYR A 201 6.64 -14.08 -11.59
C TYR A 201 5.24 -13.51 -11.28
N ALA A 202 4.35 -14.31 -10.72
CA ALA A 202 3.03 -13.87 -10.30
C ALA A 202 3.12 -12.77 -9.20
N VAL A 203 4.00 -12.93 -8.19
CA VAL A 203 4.24 -11.92 -7.15
C VAL A 203 4.70 -10.59 -7.76
N GLY A 204 5.66 -10.64 -8.70
CA GLY A 204 6.12 -9.46 -9.42
C GLY A 204 5.00 -8.80 -10.23
N SER A 205 4.20 -9.59 -10.93
CA SER A 205 3.07 -9.11 -11.73
C SER A 205 1.97 -8.50 -10.87
N ILE A 206 1.62 -9.12 -9.74
CA ILE A 206 0.66 -8.59 -8.78
C ILE A 206 1.13 -7.22 -8.28
N THR A 207 2.41 -7.09 -7.90
CA THR A 207 2.97 -5.83 -7.43
C THR A 207 2.83 -4.74 -8.48
N TRP A 208 3.17 -5.03 -9.74
CA TRP A 208 3.10 -4.06 -10.83
C TRP A 208 1.65 -3.65 -11.16
N TRP A 209 0.76 -4.63 -11.35
CA TRP A 209 -0.64 -4.37 -11.67
C TRP A 209 -1.40 -3.71 -10.54
N SER A 210 -1.14 -4.08 -9.29
CA SER A 210 -1.71 -3.42 -8.12
C SER A 210 -1.28 -1.96 -8.07
N TRP A 211 -0.02 -1.65 -8.37
CA TRP A 211 0.44 -0.27 -8.39
C TRP A 211 -0.31 0.57 -9.44
N ILE A 212 -0.54 0.05 -10.64
CA ILE A 212 -1.26 0.77 -11.70
C ILE A 212 -2.77 0.86 -11.38
N LEU A 213 -3.43 -0.28 -11.13
CA LEU A 213 -4.87 -0.36 -11.02
C LEU A 213 -5.43 0.23 -9.72
N ILE A 214 -4.63 0.32 -8.68
CA ILE A 214 -5.04 0.84 -7.37
C ILE A 214 -4.56 2.27 -7.18
N SER A 215 -3.28 2.56 -7.48
CA SER A 215 -2.71 3.89 -7.22
C SER A 215 -3.32 4.98 -8.11
N ILE A 216 -3.65 4.68 -9.37
CA ILE A 216 -4.24 5.67 -10.28
C ILE A 216 -5.64 6.09 -9.83
N PRO A 217 -6.61 5.18 -9.57
CA PRO A 217 -7.92 5.57 -9.05
C PRO A 217 -7.85 6.31 -7.71
N VAL A 218 -7.01 5.82 -6.78
CA VAL A 218 -6.81 6.49 -5.48
C VAL A 218 -6.27 7.90 -5.66
N LEU A 219 -5.31 8.11 -6.57
CA LEU A 219 -4.78 9.43 -6.88
C LEU A 219 -5.85 10.35 -7.47
N ILE A 220 -6.67 9.86 -8.39
CA ILE A 220 -7.78 10.64 -8.99
C ILE A 220 -8.76 11.09 -7.91
N ILE A 221 -9.16 10.18 -7.01
CA ILE A 221 -10.07 10.50 -5.92
C ILE A 221 -9.42 11.48 -4.95
N PHE A 222 -8.14 11.28 -4.62
CA PHE A 222 -7.38 12.21 -3.79
C PHE A 222 -7.34 13.62 -4.38
N LEU A 223 -7.05 13.76 -5.67
CA LEU A 223 -7.07 15.06 -6.36
C LEU A 223 -8.47 15.69 -6.36
N ALA A 224 -9.52 14.86 -6.55
CA ALA A 224 -10.90 15.32 -6.46
C ALA A 224 -11.24 15.84 -5.05
N LEU A 225 -10.79 15.16 -4.00
CA LEU A 225 -10.95 15.59 -2.61
C LEU A 225 -10.19 16.90 -2.34
N CYS A 226 -8.94 17.01 -2.79
CA CYS A 226 -8.14 18.23 -2.67
C CYS A 226 -8.77 19.43 -3.41
N TYR A 227 -9.53 19.18 -4.45
CA TYR A 227 -10.26 20.23 -5.17
C TYR A 227 -11.59 20.59 -4.51
N TYR A 228 -12.35 19.59 -4.05
CA TYR A 228 -13.69 19.78 -3.49
C TYR A 228 -13.66 20.38 -2.09
N LEU A 229 -12.77 19.87 -1.21
CA LEU A 229 -12.73 20.27 0.19
C LEU A 229 -12.49 21.78 0.38
N PRO A 230 -11.49 22.44 -0.24
CA PRO A 230 -11.30 23.88 -0.08
C PRO A 230 -12.49 24.71 -0.57
N ARG A 231 -13.16 24.26 -1.65
CA ARG A 231 -14.34 24.96 -2.19
C ARG A 231 -15.49 24.93 -1.18
N LYS A 232 -15.76 23.76 -0.60
CA LYS A 232 -16.81 23.62 0.41
C LYS A 232 -16.50 24.38 1.68
N LEU A 233 -15.26 24.34 2.15
CA LEU A 233 -14.82 25.11 3.32
C LEU A 233 -14.96 26.62 3.07
N ARG A 234 -14.61 27.12 1.89
CA ARG A 234 -14.83 28.53 1.53
C ARG A 234 -16.31 28.90 1.54
N GLN A 235 -17.18 28.05 1.00
CA GLN A 235 -18.63 28.31 1.04
C GLN A 235 -19.14 28.39 2.49
N LEU A 236 -18.63 27.56 3.40
CA LEU A 236 -19.01 27.59 4.81
C LEU A 236 -18.46 28.83 5.58
N THR A 237 -17.36 29.42 5.09
CA THR A 237 -16.68 30.55 5.76
C THR A 237 -16.99 31.92 5.15
N GLN A 238 -17.63 32.02 3.99
CA GLN A 238 -17.89 33.28 3.27
C GLN A 238 -19.32 33.81 3.43
N GLU A 239 -20.28 33.00 3.87
CA GLU A 239 -21.67 33.39 4.20
C GLU A 239 -21.86 33.56 5.71
#